data_5778420821191556457990ccc6dfd66a
#
_entry.id   5778420821191556457990ccc6dfd66a
#
_cell.length_a   1.000
_cell.length_b   1.000
_cell.length_c   1.000
_cell.angle_alpha   90.00
_cell.angle_beta   90.00
_cell.angle_gamma   90.00
#
_symmetry.space_group_name_H-M   'P 1'
#
loop_
_entity.id
_entity.type
_entity.pdbx_description
1 polymer ?
#
loop_
_entity_poly.entity_id
_entity_poly.type
_entity_poly.pdbx_seq_one_letter_code
_entity_poly.pdbx_strand_id
1 'polypeptide(L)'
;MTRLRCFLGVARRRFPGGLAAMKIHVLPAGPIQTNAYLLTDSARGEAVLIDAPGDIWAEIEPILTETKCKLVELWLTHGHWDHMQGGAEVVRESSAKVRAHKDDQILIETPEIMIEIIGRDLGLEPVKVDTWIAQGDKFEALGVEVEVRHVPGHCMGNVLFYFAGNKDKKAAGAAFVGDALFAGSVGRTDLPSGSFEQLERSVRGQIYTLPDDTLVFPGHGPRTTVGTEKRTNPYLQG
;
A
#
# COMPACT_ATOMS: atom_id res chain seq x y z
N MET A 1 -30.91 -18.38 6.55
CA MET A 1 -29.52 -18.66 6.99
C MET A 1 -28.87 -17.33 7.27
N THR A 2 -28.73 -16.99 8.54
CA THR A 2 -28.30 -15.67 9.03
C THR A 2 -26.78 -15.64 8.99
N ARG A 3 -26.19 -14.80 8.14
CA ARG A 3 -24.74 -14.58 8.13
C ARG A 3 -24.33 -13.79 9.38
N LEU A 4 -23.58 -14.44 10.26
CA LEU A 4 -22.93 -13.81 11.41
C LEU A 4 -21.84 -12.86 10.86
N ARG A 5 -22.07 -11.55 10.94
CA ARG A 5 -21.05 -10.54 10.68
C ARG A 5 -20.07 -10.52 11.86
N CYS A 6 -18.88 -11.03 11.63
CA CYS A 6 -17.78 -10.89 12.56
C CYS A 6 -17.26 -9.45 12.47
N PHE A 7 -17.64 -8.59 13.42
CA PHE A 7 -17.03 -7.28 13.60
C PHE A 7 -15.63 -7.46 14.20
N LEU A 8 -14.62 -7.63 13.36
CA LEU A 8 -13.23 -7.48 13.77
C LEU A 8 -12.97 -5.99 14.02
N GLY A 9 -12.60 -5.68 15.27
CA GLY A 9 -12.50 -4.33 15.79
C GLY A 9 -11.53 -3.46 15.00
N VAL A 10 -12.05 -2.40 14.40
CA VAL A 10 -11.28 -1.30 13.79
C VAL A 10 -10.44 -0.65 14.90
N ALA A 11 -9.14 -0.86 14.90
CA ALA A 11 -8.22 -0.22 15.83
C ALA A 11 -8.19 1.30 15.58
N ARG A 12 -9.04 2.05 16.30
CA ARG A 12 -9.06 3.51 16.24
C ARG A 12 -7.86 4.08 16.98
N ARG A 13 -6.79 4.43 16.24
CA ARG A 13 -5.70 5.26 16.80
C ARG A 13 -5.59 6.55 16.02
N ARG A 14 -5.65 7.68 16.74
CA ARG A 14 -5.35 9.02 16.22
C ARG A 14 -3.85 9.25 16.32
N PHE A 15 -3.24 9.75 15.25
CA PHE A 15 -1.84 10.18 15.22
C PHE A 15 -1.75 11.68 15.58
N PRO A 16 -0.85 12.14 16.45
CA PRO A 16 -0.76 13.54 16.83
C PRO A 16 -0.03 14.39 15.78
N GLY A 17 -0.69 15.45 15.30
CA GLY A 17 -0.14 16.58 14.54
C GLY A 17 0.22 16.33 13.07
N GLY A 18 -0.53 16.83 12.12
CA GLY A 18 -0.38 16.60 10.68
C GLY A 18 -0.93 15.22 10.26
N LEU A 19 -0.35 14.12 10.74
CA LEU A 19 -0.93 12.78 10.77
C LEU A 19 -2.11 12.63 11.76
N ALA A 20 -2.36 13.59 12.64
CA ALA A 20 -3.37 13.48 13.73
C ALA A 20 -4.82 13.62 13.25
N ALA A 21 -5.03 14.25 12.11
CA ALA A 21 -6.36 14.35 11.50
C ALA A 21 -6.65 13.14 10.58
N MET A 22 -5.60 12.48 10.09
CA MET A 22 -5.70 11.37 9.17
C MET A 22 -5.98 10.06 9.91
N LYS A 23 -6.96 9.31 9.43
CA LYS A 23 -7.30 7.99 9.94
C LYS A 23 -6.91 6.94 8.90
N ILE A 24 -6.25 5.88 9.36
CA ILE A 24 -5.87 4.72 8.53
C ILE A 24 -6.89 3.61 8.79
N HIS A 25 -7.55 3.16 7.73
CA HIS A 25 -8.39 1.97 7.72
C HIS A 25 -7.62 0.85 7.03
N VAL A 26 -7.47 -0.28 7.69
CA VAL A 26 -6.81 -1.47 7.12
C VAL A 26 -7.91 -2.41 6.65
N LEU A 27 -7.92 -2.72 5.37
CA LEU A 27 -8.99 -3.44 4.70
C LEU A 27 -8.40 -4.62 3.91
N PRO A 28 -8.20 -5.79 4.55
CA PRO A 28 -7.82 -6.99 3.81
C PRO A 28 -8.96 -7.42 2.88
N ALA A 29 -8.68 -7.54 1.57
CA ALA A 29 -9.68 -7.89 0.57
C ALA A 29 -9.09 -8.82 -0.51
N GLY A 30 -9.95 -9.25 -1.44
CA GLY A 30 -9.57 -10.18 -2.49
C GLY A 30 -9.28 -11.61 -1.98
N PRO A 31 -8.95 -12.53 -2.91
CA PRO A 31 -8.83 -13.96 -2.61
C PRO A 31 -7.69 -14.32 -1.65
N ILE A 32 -6.63 -13.53 -1.63
CA ILE A 32 -5.44 -13.78 -0.79
C ILE A 32 -5.26 -12.74 0.32
N GLN A 33 -6.33 -11.98 0.63
CA GLN A 33 -6.38 -11.04 1.76
C GLN A 33 -5.29 -9.97 1.70
N THR A 34 -5.11 -9.36 0.52
CA THR A 34 -4.19 -8.24 0.33
C THR A 34 -4.69 -7.02 1.10
N ASN A 35 -3.82 -6.38 1.85
CA ASN A 35 -4.15 -5.20 2.63
C ASN A 35 -4.29 -3.97 1.72
N ALA A 36 -5.49 -3.46 1.57
CA ALA A 36 -5.70 -2.09 1.12
C ALA A 36 -5.70 -1.13 2.33
N TYR A 37 -5.18 0.07 2.12
CA TYR A 37 -5.13 1.09 3.17
C TYR A 37 -5.90 2.33 2.72
N LEU A 38 -7.08 2.56 3.29
CA LEU A 38 -7.82 3.79 3.06
C LEU A 38 -7.43 4.83 4.10
N LEU A 39 -6.81 5.92 3.65
CA LEU A 39 -6.45 7.07 4.45
C LEU A 39 -7.54 8.13 4.31
N THR A 40 -8.15 8.58 5.41
CA THR A 40 -9.22 9.59 5.37
C THR A 40 -8.88 10.80 6.22
N ASP A 41 -9.12 12.00 5.71
CA ASP A 41 -9.11 13.27 6.45
C ASP A 41 -10.48 13.94 6.34
N SER A 42 -11.32 13.74 7.36
CA SER A 42 -12.69 14.29 7.37
C SER A 42 -12.72 15.83 7.47
N ALA A 43 -11.65 16.48 7.92
CA ALA A 43 -11.58 17.93 7.95
C ALA A 43 -11.35 18.53 6.55
N ARG A 44 -10.63 17.80 5.69
CA ARG A 44 -10.41 18.15 4.28
C ARG A 44 -11.51 17.59 3.38
N GLY A 45 -12.24 16.58 3.83
CA GLY A 45 -13.21 15.84 3.02
C GLY A 45 -12.55 15.00 1.93
N GLU A 46 -11.31 14.56 2.14
CA GLU A 46 -10.49 13.85 1.17
C GLU A 46 -10.04 12.49 1.69
N ALA A 47 -9.87 11.55 0.78
CA ALA A 47 -9.31 10.22 1.06
C ALA A 47 -8.34 9.79 -0.03
N VAL A 48 -7.38 8.93 0.35
CA VAL A 48 -6.44 8.25 -0.54
C VAL A 48 -6.52 6.76 -0.26
N LEU A 49 -6.54 5.95 -1.31
CA LEU A 49 -6.45 4.49 -1.23
C LEU A 49 -5.05 4.04 -1.64
N ILE A 50 -4.42 3.19 -0.86
CA ILE A 50 -3.17 2.51 -1.21
C ILE A 50 -3.50 1.05 -1.45
N ASP A 51 -3.22 0.59 -2.66
CA ASP A 51 -3.58 -0.68 -3.27
C ASP A 51 -5.10 -0.94 -3.35
N ALA A 52 -5.50 -1.65 -4.38
CA ALA A 52 -6.89 -1.93 -4.71
C ALA A 52 -7.09 -3.42 -5.04
N PRO A 53 -7.10 -4.31 -4.04
CA PRO A 53 -7.47 -5.71 -4.25
C PRO A 53 -8.90 -5.88 -4.75
N GLY A 54 -9.23 -7.09 -5.23
CA GLY A 54 -10.59 -7.38 -5.71
C GLY A 54 -11.66 -7.10 -4.67
N ASP A 55 -12.82 -6.59 -5.13
CA ASP A 55 -14.00 -6.25 -4.33
C ASP A 55 -13.79 -5.11 -3.30
N ILE A 56 -12.67 -4.35 -3.39
CA ILE A 56 -12.34 -3.32 -2.40
C ILE A 56 -13.33 -2.14 -2.41
N TRP A 57 -13.95 -1.83 -3.57
CA TRP A 57 -14.89 -0.72 -3.65
C TRP A 57 -16.05 -0.88 -2.66
N ALA A 58 -16.63 -2.06 -2.55
CA ALA A 58 -17.71 -2.36 -1.63
C ALA A 58 -17.33 -2.17 -0.15
N GLU A 59 -16.05 -2.28 0.19
CA GLU A 59 -15.55 -2.08 1.55
C GLU A 59 -15.27 -0.60 1.85
N ILE A 60 -14.79 0.19 0.86
CA ILE A 60 -14.42 1.59 1.08
C ILE A 60 -15.61 2.57 0.94
N GLU A 61 -16.58 2.31 0.07
CA GLU A 61 -17.72 3.21 -0.18
C GLU A 61 -18.49 3.58 1.12
N PRO A 62 -18.84 2.62 2.01
CA PRO A 62 -19.48 2.95 3.28
C PRO A 62 -18.62 3.84 4.18
N ILE A 63 -17.29 3.65 4.17
CA ILE A 63 -16.36 4.44 4.97
C ILE A 63 -16.26 5.86 4.41
N LEU A 64 -16.15 6.00 3.09
CA LEU A 64 -16.15 7.31 2.43
C LEU A 64 -17.43 8.09 2.74
N THR A 65 -18.57 7.42 2.72
CA THR A 65 -19.88 8.01 3.08
C THR A 65 -19.92 8.42 4.56
N GLU A 66 -19.53 7.56 5.50
CA GLU A 66 -19.50 7.86 6.94
C GLU A 66 -18.57 9.02 7.25
N THR A 67 -17.39 9.05 6.63
CA THR A 67 -16.37 10.08 6.86
C THR A 67 -16.60 11.37 6.08
N LYS A 68 -17.53 11.35 5.12
CA LYS A 68 -17.81 12.44 4.16
C LYS A 68 -16.57 12.81 3.33
N CYS A 69 -15.73 11.83 3.02
CA CYS A 69 -14.55 12.01 2.21
C CYS A 69 -14.79 11.58 0.76
N LYS A 70 -14.18 12.30 -0.18
CA LYS A 70 -14.05 11.86 -1.57
C LYS A 70 -12.71 11.16 -1.75
N LEU A 71 -12.70 10.02 -2.42
CA LEU A 71 -11.47 9.39 -2.84
C LEU A 71 -10.86 10.23 -3.98
N VAL A 72 -9.69 10.83 -3.72
CA VAL A 72 -9.02 11.72 -4.68
C VAL A 72 -7.87 11.03 -5.42
N GLU A 73 -7.22 10.08 -4.78
CA GLU A 73 -6.11 9.32 -5.39
C GLU A 73 -6.14 7.84 -5.01
N LEU A 74 -5.68 7.01 -5.96
CA LEU A 74 -5.29 5.61 -5.79
C LEU A 74 -3.79 5.51 -6.01
N TRP A 75 -3.06 4.97 -5.03
CA TRP A 75 -1.62 4.72 -5.14
C TRP A 75 -1.39 3.21 -5.17
N LEU A 76 -0.71 2.74 -6.19
CA LEU A 76 -0.31 1.34 -6.28
C LEU A 76 1.13 1.20 -5.78
N THR A 77 1.34 0.32 -4.80
CA THR A 77 2.67 -0.02 -4.33
C THR A 77 3.45 -0.76 -5.41
N HIS A 78 2.75 -1.62 -6.17
CA HIS A 78 3.29 -2.35 -7.31
C HIS A 78 2.16 -2.94 -8.19
N GLY A 79 2.54 -3.53 -9.32
CA GLY A 79 1.60 -3.97 -10.36
C GLY A 79 1.12 -5.42 -10.26
N HIS A 80 1.33 -6.15 -9.18
CA HIS A 80 0.79 -7.50 -9.07
C HIS A 80 -0.74 -7.49 -8.96
N TRP A 81 -1.34 -8.52 -9.52
CA TRP A 81 -2.78 -8.64 -9.74
C TRP A 81 -3.61 -8.39 -8.49
N ASP A 82 -3.19 -8.89 -7.36
CA ASP A 82 -3.91 -8.81 -6.10
C ASP A 82 -3.84 -7.42 -5.45
N HIS A 83 -2.89 -6.57 -5.88
CA HIS A 83 -2.79 -5.17 -5.46
C HIS A 83 -3.55 -4.20 -6.36
N MET A 84 -3.98 -4.65 -7.56
CA MET A 84 -4.60 -3.76 -8.54
C MET A 84 -5.94 -4.26 -9.11
N GLN A 85 -6.39 -5.47 -8.78
CA GLN A 85 -7.57 -6.12 -9.37
C GLN A 85 -8.84 -5.27 -9.30
N GLY A 86 -9.05 -4.54 -8.18
CA GLY A 86 -10.17 -3.61 -8.01
C GLY A 86 -9.90 -2.20 -8.53
N GLY A 87 -8.70 -1.92 -9.06
CA GLY A 87 -8.26 -0.56 -9.39
C GLY A 87 -9.11 0.11 -10.47
N ALA A 88 -9.50 -0.62 -11.51
CA ALA A 88 -10.34 -0.08 -12.57
C ALA A 88 -11.75 0.29 -12.06
N GLU A 89 -12.35 -0.55 -11.19
CA GLU A 89 -13.62 -0.25 -10.52
C GLU A 89 -13.49 1.00 -9.64
N VAL A 90 -12.46 1.06 -8.79
CA VAL A 90 -12.18 2.21 -7.91
C VAL A 90 -12.10 3.51 -8.72
N VAL A 91 -11.36 3.52 -9.84
CA VAL A 91 -11.24 4.70 -10.71
C VAL A 91 -12.57 5.06 -11.37
N ARG A 92 -13.33 4.06 -11.83
CA ARG A 92 -14.64 4.26 -12.47
C ARG A 92 -15.64 4.92 -11.52
N GLU A 93 -15.69 4.46 -10.27
CA GLU A 93 -16.66 4.92 -9.28
C GLU A 93 -16.27 6.25 -8.60
N SER A 94 -14.97 6.52 -8.45
CA SER A 94 -14.47 7.71 -7.72
C SER A 94 -13.92 8.81 -8.59
N SER A 95 -13.46 8.50 -9.81
CA SER A 95 -12.60 9.36 -10.64
C SER A 95 -11.26 9.72 -9.98
N ALA A 96 -10.78 8.90 -9.04
CA ALA A 96 -9.49 9.07 -8.38
C ALA A 96 -8.33 9.04 -9.38
N LYS A 97 -7.31 9.87 -9.13
CA LYS A 97 -6.08 9.87 -9.91
C LYS A 97 -5.16 8.76 -9.47
N VAL A 98 -4.52 8.08 -10.43
CA VAL A 98 -3.68 6.91 -10.14
C VAL A 98 -2.21 7.28 -10.16
N ARG A 99 -1.47 6.86 -9.11
CA ARG A 99 0.00 6.92 -9.04
C ARG A 99 0.57 5.51 -8.98
N ALA A 100 1.63 5.26 -9.74
CA ALA A 100 2.39 4.00 -9.74
C ALA A 100 3.81 4.22 -10.23
N HIS A 101 4.68 3.23 -10.03
CA HIS A 101 6.04 3.26 -10.58
C HIS A 101 6.06 2.79 -12.04
N LYS A 102 6.90 3.45 -12.86
CA LYS A 102 6.98 3.20 -14.31
C LYS A 102 7.39 1.78 -14.67
N ASP A 103 8.22 1.14 -13.84
CA ASP A 103 8.76 -0.19 -14.13
C ASP A 103 7.68 -1.29 -14.07
N ASP A 104 6.52 -1.02 -13.45
CA ASP A 104 5.37 -1.93 -13.44
C ASP A 104 4.27 -1.53 -14.45
N GLN A 105 4.54 -0.58 -15.36
CA GLN A 105 3.55 -0.12 -16.34
C GLN A 105 2.88 -1.28 -17.09
N ILE A 106 3.68 -2.25 -17.54
CA ILE A 106 3.17 -3.36 -18.33
C ILE A 106 2.20 -4.24 -17.53
N LEU A 107 2.44 -4.42 -16.23
CA LEU A 107 1.57 -5.20 -15.36
C LEU A 107 0.24 -4.48 -15.11
N ILE A 108 0.29 -3.13 -15.01
CA ILE A 108 -0.85 -2.30 -14.62
C ILE A 108 -1.74 -1.96 -15.83
N GLU A 109 -1.13 -1.62 -16.98
CA GLU A 109 -1.86 -1.16 -18.17
C GLU A 109 -2.10 -2.29 -19.19
N THR A 110 -1.46 -3.46 -19.02
CA THR A 110 -1.61 -4.65 -19.88
C THR A 110 -1.73 -5.92 -19.01
N PRO A 111 -2.80 -6.02 -18.19
CA PRO A 111 -2.93 -7.06 -17.15
C PRO A 111 -3.04 -8.48 -17.71
N GLU A 112 -3.23 -8.67 -19.02
CA GLU A 112 -3.20 -9.96 -19.71
C GLU A 112 -1.89 -10.72 -19.43
N ILE A 113 -0.79 -10.00 -19.27
CA ILE A 113 0.52 -10.58 -18.90
C ILE A 113 0.44 -11.28 -17.54
N MET A 114 -0.28 -10.70 -16.56
CA MET A 114 -0.46 -11.34 -15.26
C MET A 114 -1.35 -12.59 -15.36
N ILE A 115 -2.34 -12.60 -16.28
CA ILE A 115 -3.15 -13.79 -16.55
C ILE A 115 -2.27 -14.92 -17.08
N GLU A 116 -1.34 -14.64 -17.98
CA GLU A 116 -0.38 -15.63 -18.50
C GLU A 116 0.54 -16.16 -17.39
N ILE A 117 1.07 -15.28 -16.51
CA ILE A 117 1.94 -15.69 -15.40
C ILE A 117 1.21 -16.56 -14.38
N ILE A 118 -0.03 -16.23 -14.06
CA ILE A 118 -0.84 -16.94 -13.06
C ILE A 118 -1.48 -18.20 -13.63
N GLY A 119 -1.70 -18.24 -14.94
CA GLY A 119 -2.32 -19.38 -15.63
C GLY A 119 -3.85 -19.45 -15.52
N ARG A 120 -4.50 -18.38 -15.10
CA ARG A 120 -5.98 -18.28 -15.05
C ARG A 120 -6.45 -16.85 -15.21
N ASP A 121 -7.63 -16.69 -15.78
CA ASP A 121 -8.32 -15.41 -15.84
C ASP A 121 -8.84 -15.02 -14.44
N LEU A 122 -8.46 -13.83 -14.00
CA LEU A 122 -8.86 -13.23 -12.72
C LEU A 122 -9.80 -12.02 -12.91
N GLY A 123 -10.28 -11.79 -14.14
CA GLY A 123 -11.09 -10.61 -14.46
C GLY A 123 -10.33 -9.30 -14.29
N LEU A 124 -9.02 -9.30 -14.59
CA LEU A 124 -8.21 -8.09 -14.48
C LEU A 124 -8.57 -7.09 -15.57
N GLU A 125 -8.79 -5.84 -15.18
CA GLU A 125 -8.97 -4.73 -16.11
C GLU A 125 -7.73 -3.81 -16.06
N PRO A 126 -7.31 -3.19 -17.19
CA PRO A 126 -6.21 -2.26 -17.19
C PRO A 126 -6.53 -1.02 -16.34
N VAL A 127 -5.54 -0.56 -15.58
CA VAL A 127 -5.64 0.66 -14.79
C VAL A 127 -4.77 1.73 -15.42
N LYS A 128 -5.39 2.82 -15.91
CA LYS A 128 -4.63 3.94 -16.46
C LYS A 128 -3.94 4.72 -15.35
N VAL A 129 -2.63 4.87 -15.45
CA VAL A 129 -1.84 5.66 -14.50
C VAL A 129 -1.79 7.12 -14.94
N ASP A 130 -2.19 8.05 -14.05
CA ASP A 130 -2.15 9.50 -14.31
C ASP A 130 -0.75 10.08 -14.01
N THR A 131 -0.04 9.54 -13.02
CA THR A 131 1.27 10.06 -12.62
C THR A 131 2.22 8.89 -12.31
N TRP A 132 3.30 8.82 -13.08
CA TRP A 132 4.42 7.93 -12.79
C TRP A 132 5.31 8.54 -11.71
N ILE A 133 5.57 7.78 -10.65
CA ILE A 133 6.41 8.17 -9.52
C ILE A 133 7.73 7.42 -9.52
N ALA A 134 8.74 7.99 -8.88
CA ALA A 134 10.10 7.45 -8.84
C ALA A 134 10.76 7.64 -7.46
N GLN A 135 11.95 7.02 -7.31
CA GLN A 135 12.78 7.16 -6.11
C GLN A 135 13.01 8.64 -5.74
N GLY A 136 12.66 9.00 -4.52
CA GLY A 136 12.92 10.31 -3.95
C GLY A 136 11.87 11.38 -4.28
N ASP A 137 10.85 11.02 -5.07
CA ASP A 137 9.72 11.93 -5.31
C ASP A 137 9.04 12.29 -3.99
N LYS A 138 8.61 13.55 -3.91
CA LYS A 138 7.84 14.07 -2.79
C LYS A 138 6.62 14.81 -3.29
N PHE A 139 5.51 14.59 -2.62
CA PHE A 139 4.26 15.30 -2.92
C PHE A 139 3.43 15.46 -1.64
N GLU A 140 2.48 16.39 -1.67
CA GLU A 140 1.54 16.57 -0.56
C GLU A 140 0.26 15.75 -0.82
N ALA A 141 -0.17 15.01 0.20
CA ALA A 141 -1.47 14.35 0.21
C ALA A 141 -2.10 14.47 1.61
N LEU A 142 -3.40 14.76 1.67
CA LEU A 142 -4.14 14.94 2.92
C LEU A 142 -3.45 15.95 3.88
N GLY A 143 -2.76 16.98 3.31
CA GLY A 143 -2.05 18.00 4.06
C GLY A 143 -0.74 17.56 4.72
N VAL A 144 -0.16 16.45 4.29
CA VAL A 144 1.14 15.96 4.75
C VAL A 144 2.06 15.60 3.57
N GLU A 145 3.37 15.80 3.74
CA GLU A 145 4.37 15.38 2.76
C GLU A 145 4.49 13.85 2.76
N VAL A 146 4.51 13.28 1.57
CA VAL A 146 4.76 11.86 1.30
C VAL A 146 6.05 11.74 0.51
N GLU A 147 6.97 10.90 0.97
CA GLU A 147 8.19 10.54 0.26
C GLU A 147 8.02 9.16 -0.39
N VAL A 148 8.35 9.05 -1.66
CA VAL A 148 8.38 7.78 -2.41
C VAL A 148 9.78 7.19 -2.32
N ARG A 149 9.89 5.91 -1.97
CA ARG A 149 11.15 5.16 -2.06
C ARG A 149 10.95 3.91 -2.91
N HIS A 150 11.82 3.71 -3.88
CA HIS A 150 11.81 2.55 -4.76
C HIS A 150 12.46 1.35 -4.04
N VAL A 151 11.73 0.23 -3.96
CA VAL A 151 12.15 -0.98 -3.22
C VAL A 151 11.97 -2.22 -4.12
N PRO A 152 12.70 -2.30 -5.25
CA PRO A 152 12.57 -3.41 -6.17
C PRO A 152 13.14 -4.72 -5.59
N GLY A 153 12.72 -5.85 -6.17
CA GLY A 153 13.20 -7.18 -5.85
C GLY A 153 12.08 -8.20 -5.64
N HIS A 154 10.93 -7.81 -5.10
CA HIS A 154 9.69 -8.58 -5.22
C HIS A 154 9.13 -8.46 -6.65
N CYS A 155 9.04 -7.24 -7.17
CA CYS A 155 8.89 -6.88 -8.57
C CYS A 155 9.68 -5.62 -8.88
N MET A 156 9.73 -5.20 -10.15
CA MET A 156 10.59 -4.08 -10.56
C MET A 156 10.08 -2.73 -10.08
N GLY A 157 8.76 -2.53 -10.07
CA GLY A 157 8.15 -1.24 -9.74
C GLY A 157 7.70 -1.11 -8.28
N ASN A 158 8.07 -2.04 -7.37
CA ASN A 158 7.63 -1.92 -5.99
C ASN A 158 8.19 -0.64 -5.34
N VAL A 159 7.29 0.18 -4.81
CA VAL A 159 7.60 1.39 -4.04
C VAL A 159 7.01 1.33 -2.64
N LEU A 160 7.55 2.14 -1.75
CA LEU A 160 6.90 2.46 -0.49
C LEU A 160 6.50 3.94 -0.46
N PHE A 161 5.41 4.22 0.24
CA PHE A 161 4.97 5.57 0.57
C PHE A 161 5.28 5.86 2.04
N TYR A 162 6.16 6.82 2.29
CA TYR A 162 6.60 7.17 3.63
C TYR A 162 6.04 8.50 4.11
N PHE A 163 5.41 8.47 5.24
CA PHE A 163 4.96 9.61 6.01
C PHE A 163 5.90 9.79 7.20
N ALA A 164 6.65 10.89 7.23
CA ALA A 164 7.60 11.12 8.32
C ALA A 164 6.88 11.33 9.66
N GLY A 165 7.46 10.77 10.71
CA GLY A 165 7.00 10.99 12.08
C GLY A 165 7.27 12.44 12.54
N ASN A 166 6.65 12.81 13.64
CA ASN A 166 6.87 14.10 14.28
C ASN A 166 7.42 13.91 15.69
N LYS A 167 8.71 14.17 15.89
CA LYS A 167 9.40 13.97 17.17
C LYS A 167 8.83 14.86 18.29
N ASP A 168 8.46 16.10 17.97
CA ASP A 168 7.90 17.04 18.95
C ASP A 168 6.55 16.58 19.48
N LYS A 169 5.79 15.88 18.66
CA LYS A 169 4.47 15.32 18.98
C LYS A 169 4.52 13.84 19.34
N LYS A 170 5.71 13.24 19.44
CA LYS A 170 5.92 11.81 19.72
C LYS A 170 5.11 10.91 18.77
N ALA A 171 4.99 11.31 17.51
CA ALA A 171 4.30 10.56 16.47
C ALA A 171 5.32 9.78 15.64
N ALA A 172 5.20 8.47 15.60
CA ALA A 172 5.99 7.61 14.73
C ALA A 172 5.65 7.88 13.26
N GLY A 173 6.60 7.64 12.36
CA GLY A 173 6.36 7.62 10.93
C GLY A 173 5.54 6.39 10.50
N ALA A 174 5.03 6.41 9.28
CA ALA A 174 4.31 5.31 8.67
C ALA A 174 4.87 5.04 7.26
N ALA A 175 5.16 3.79 6.95
CA ALA A 175 5.64 3.33 5.64
C ALA A 175 4.71 2.22 5.13
N PHE A 176 4.08 2.45 3.98
CA PHE A 176 3.27 1.46 3.26
C PHE A 176 4.18 0.83 2.22
N VAL A 177 4.59 -0.41 2.44
CA VAL A 177 5.77 -0.99 1.77
C VAL A 177 5.41 -1.98 0.65
N GLY A 178 4.13 -2.23 0.40
CA GLY A 178 3.71 -3.33 -0.48
C GLY A 178 4.30 -4.65 -0.04
N ASP A 179 4.81 -5.41 -0.98
CA ASP A 179 5.34 -6.75 -0.72
C ASP A 179 6.87 -6.80 -0.56
N ALA A 180 7.48 -5.68 -0.17
CA ALA A 180 8.91 -5.67 0.11
C ALA A 180 9.27 -6.30 1.46
N LEU A 181 8.48 -6.05 2.52
CA LEU A 181 8.78 -6.48 3.89
C LEU A 181 7.49 -6.79 4.64
N PHE A 182 7.45 -7.95 5.30
CA PHE A 182 6.34 -8.40 6.15
C PHE A 182 6.80 -8.55 7.60
N ALA A 183 5.86 -8.75 8.52
CA ALA A 183 6.16 -9.10 9.90
C ALA A 183 6.82 -10.49 9.97
N GLY A 184 8.14 -10.52 10.17
CA GLY A 184 8.95 -11.73 10.23
C GLY A 184 9.17 -12.43 8.88
N SER A 185 8.91 -11.75 7.75
CA SER A 185 9.10 -12.32 6.41
C SER A 185 9.39 -11.23 5.38
N VAL A 186 9.54 -11.63 4.12
CA VAL A 186 9.70 -10.77 2.95
C VAL A 186 8.82 -11.25 1.80
N GLY A 187 8.59 -10.41 0.80
CA GLY A 187 7.91 -10.80 -0.43
C GLY A 187 8.66 -11.88 -1.18
N ARG A 188 7.91 -12.72 -1.91
CA ARG A 188 8.50 -13.74 -2.79
C ARG A 188 9.29 -13.09 -3.92
N THR A 189 10.30 -13.79 -4.41
CA THR A 189 11.21 -13.28 -5.45
C THR A 189 11.40 -14.26 -6.61
N ASP A 190 10.52 -15.26 -6.71
CA ASP A 190 10.57 -16.35 -7.68
C ASP A 190 9.65 -16.11 -8.90
N LEU A 191 8.89 -14.99 -8.91
CA LEU A 191 8.13 -14.57 -10.07
C LEU A 191 9.03 -13.85 -11.10
N PRO A 192 8.60 -13.71 -12.36
CA PRO A 192 9.35 -12.94 -13.35
C PRO A 192 9.75 -11.56 -12.83
N SER A 193 10.98 -11.15 -13.04
CA SER A 193 11.61 -9.93 -12.51
C SER A 193 11.91 -9.91 -11.00
N GLY A 194 11.60 -10.96 -10.24
CA GLY A 194 11.96 -11.08 -8.84
C GLY A 194 13.45 -11.39 -8.63
N SER A 195 14.04 -10.85 -7.56
CA SER A 195 15.41 -11.10 -7.15
C SER A 195 15.58 -10.89 -5.64
N PHE A 196 15.91 -11.95 -4.92
CA PHE A 196 16.12 -11.85 -3.47
C PHE A 196 17.31 -10.92 -3.13
N GLU A 197 18.41 -11.02 -3.86
CA GLU A 197 19.56 -10.15 -3.65
C GLU A 197 19.22 -8.66 -3.84
N GLN A 198 18.38 -8.36 -4.83
CA GLN A 198 17.91 -7.00 -5.06
C GLN A 198 16.95 -6.56 -3.94
N LEU A 199 16.02 -7.41 -3.51
CA LEU A 199 15.09 -7.14 -2.42
C LEU A 199 15.84 -6.85 -1.12
N GLU A 200 16.83 -7.67 -0.77
CA GLU A 200 17.67 -7.48 0.40
C GLU A 200 18.37 -6.11 0.35
N ARG A 201 19.04 -5.77 -0.76
CA ARG A 201 19.68 -4.45 -0.92
C ARG A 201 18.68 -3.30 -0.76
N SER A 202 17.50 -3.46 -1.36
CA SER A 202 16.44 -2.45 -1.35
C SER A 202 15.88 -2.25 0.06
N VAL A 203 15.56 -3.33 0.78
CA VAL A 203 15.05 -3.24 2.16
C VAL A 203 16.09 -2.59 3.07
N ARG A 204 17.36 -3.02 3.01
CA ARG A 204 18.44 -2.42 3.81
C ARG A 204 18.68 -0.95 3.48
N GLY A 205 18.66 -0.59 2.19
CA GLY A 205 18.94 0.78 1.73
C GLY A 205 17.76 1.74 1.86
N GLN A 206 16.53 1.27 1.81
CA GLN A 206 15.34 2.15 1.75
C GLN A 206 14.43 2.02 2.97
N ILE A 207 14.23 0.83 3.52
CA ILE A 207 13.33 0.62 4.66
C ILE A 207 14.12 0.70 5.97
N TYR A 208 15.25 -0.01 6.09
CA TYR A 208 16.04 -0.06 7.33
C TYR A 208 16.79 1.26 7.63
N THR A 209 16.83 2.20 6.70
CA THR A 209 17.32 3.57 6.93
C THR A 209 16.29 4.49 7.60
N LEU A 210 15.03 4.07 7.68
CA LEU A 210 13.99 4.78 8.41
C LEU A 210 14.18 4.66 9.94
N PRO A 211 13.63 5.59 10.74
CA PRO A 211 13.64 5.46 12.19
C PRO A 211 13.05 4.15 12.68
N ASP A 212 13.62 3.57 13.73
CA ASP A 212 13.22 2.25 14.25
C ASP A 212 11.75 2.17 14.71
N ASP A 213 11.18 3.29 15.16
CA ASP A 213 9.78 3.40 15.57
C ASP A 213 8.81 3.58 14.41
N THR A 214 9.30 3.69 13.16
CA THR A 214 8.44 3.77 11.97
C THR A 214 7.56 2.53 11.87
N LEU A 215 6.24 2.76 11.77
CA LEU A 215 5.27 1.69 11.53
C LEU A 215 5.37 1.22 10.09
N VAL A 216 5.46 -0.08 9.88
CA VAL A 216 5.48 -0.73 8.58
C VAL A 216 4.12 -1.35 8.31
N PHE A 217 3.49 -0.95 7.23
CA PHE A 217 2.20 -1.43 6.72
C PHE A 217 2.45 -2.25 5.45
N PRO A 218 2.46 -3.59 5.56
CA PRO A 218 2.77 -4.49 4.44
C PRO A 218 1.57 -4.78 3.57
N GLY A 219 1.80 -5.29 2.36
CA GLY A 219 0.75 -5.79 1.47
C GLY A 219 -0.02 -6.98 2.03
N HIS A 220 0.61 -7.80 2.88
CA HIS A 220 -0.04 -8.94 3.52
C HIS A 220 0.30 -9.05 5.01
N GLY A 221 -0.65 -9.59 5.78
CA GLY A 221 -0.47 -9.88 7.21
C GLY A 221 -0.48 -8.64 8.10
N PRO A 222 0.00 -8.77 9.34
CA PRO A 222 -0.06 -7.69 10.32
C PRO A 222 1.04 -6.66 10.11
N ARG A 223 0.78 -5.44 10.59
CA ARG A 223 1.80 -4.38 10.67
C ARG A 223 2.93 -4.74 11.63
N THR A 224 4.09 -4.15 11.38
CA THR A 224 5.27 -4.27 12.25
C THR A 224 5.96 -2.91 12.43
N THR A 225 7.22 -2.89 12.84
CA THR A 225 8.07 -1.68 12.88
C THR A 225 9.42 -1.96 12.25
N VAL A 226 10.06 -0.93 11.72
CA VAL A 226 11.41 -1.02 11.16
C VAL A 226 12.38 -1.64 12.17
N GLY A 227 12.39 -1.18 13.42
CA GLY A 227 13.29 -1.70 14.44
C GLY A 227 13.00 -3.14 14.85
N THR A 228 11.76 -3.61 14.78
CA THR A 228 11.44 -5.02 15.01
C THR A 228 12.05 -5.88 13.91
N GLU A 229 11.80 -5.53 12.65
CA GLU A 229 12.28 -6.32 11.52
C GLU A 229 13.82 -6.33 11.40
N LYS A 230 14.48 -5.21 11.66
CA LYS A 230 15.95 -5.16 11.75
C LYS A 230 16.53 -6.19 12.73
N ARG A 231 15.86 -6.40 13.86
CA ARG A 231 16.37 -7.28 14.91
C ARG A 231 15.96 -8.74 14.77
N THR A 232 14.78 -8.99 14.20
CA THR A 232 14.13 -10.31 14.32
C THR A 232 13.74 -10.94 13.00
N ASN A 233 13.78 -10.21 11.86
CA ASN A 233 13.42 -10.79 10.58
C ASN A 233 14.43 -11.88 10.19
N PRO A 234 14.00 -13.15 10.02
CA PRO A 234 14.93 -14.25 9.78
C PRO A 234 15.58 -14.22 8.39
N TYR A 235 15.01 -13.48 7.46
CA TYR A 235 15.53 -13.34 6.08
C TYR A 235 16.52 -12.19 5.93
N LEU A 236 16.39 -11.13 6.75
CA LEU A 236 17.08 -9.86 6.57
C LEU A 236 17.61 -9.30 7.90
N GLN A 237 18.22 -10.10 8.72
CA GLN A 237 18.84 -9.62 9.97
C GLN A 237 19.83 -8.50 9.66
N GLY A 238 19.64 -7.36 10.32
CA GLY A 238 20.37 -6.12 10.10
C GLY A 238 21.77 -6.09 10.69
#